data_74f84ac8bf08b4291092347dc6a0b921
#
_entry.id   74f84ac8bf08b4291092347dc6a0b921
#
_cell.length_a   1.000
_cell.length_b   1.000
_cell.length_c   1.000
_cell.angle_alpha   90.00
_cell.angle_beta   90.00
_cell.angle_gamma   90.00
#
_symmetry.space_group_name_H-M   'P 1'
#
loop_
_entity.id
_entity.type
_entity.pdbx_description
1 polymer ?
#
loop_
_entity_poly.entity_id
_entity_poly.type
_entity_poly.pdbx_seq_one_letter_code
_entity_poly.pdbx_strand_id
1 'polypeptide(L)'
;ISRKMCGRLLWKCITTYLRVKQKMLYKIAHVLRDKMPWIWKLTSILNSFVFLLRYGKKMGSVPPAINKALLMTRQEPFYTISAVSQEDCMEMEKWLLEQPDESFIYFHPHGFKLKDLHSLVADHSFLSYLVRSKESGNIVGYFLMRSFFWGNCYRGYFVDYRWRGKGISKLMNYCATEIAETLNLKTFGTIASENVASMKSAEAVNEIKIIKTLDNGDYYVQYLPKK
;
A
#
# COMPACT_ATOMS: atom_id res chain seq x y z
N ILE A 1 7.77 -19.94 -44.85
CA ILE A 1 7.31 -19.79 -43.46
C ILE A 1 7.85 -18.45 -42.97
N SER A 2 6.94 -17.47 -42.83
CA SER A 2 7.27 -16.04 -42.63
C SER A 2 7.95 -15.78 -41.26
N ARG A 3 9.01 -14.93 -41.25
CA ARG A 3 9.70 -14.42 -40.03
C ARG A 3 8.72 -13.89 -38.95
N LYS A 4 7.53 -13.41 -39.35
CA LYS A 4 6.46 -12.96 -38.43
C LYS A 4 5.80 -14.10 -37.64
N MET A 5 5.78 -15.32 -38.19
CA MET A 5 5.18 -16.49 -37.52
C MET A 5 6.12 -17.07 -36.46
N CYS A 6 7.43 -17.08 -36.72
CA CYS A 6 8.44 -17.52 -35.74
C CYS A 6 8.51 -16.59 -34.52
N GLY A 7 8.39 -15.26 -34.70
CA GLY A 7 8.37 -14.30 -33.61
C GLY A 7 7.15 -14.43 -32.69
N ARG A 8 5.97 -14.73 -33.26
CA ARG A 8 4.74 -14.95 -32.45
C ARG A 8 4.79 -16.24 -31.64
N LEU A 9 5.39 -17.30 -32.16
CA LEU A 9 5.58 -18.55 -31.41
C LEU A 9 6.61 -18.41 -30.31
N LEU A 10 7.73 -17.75 -30.55
CA LEU A 10 8.73 -17.42 -29.49
C LEU A 10 8.15 -16.56 -28.40
N TRP A 11 7.38 -15.53 -28.76
CA TRP A 11 6.71 -14.65 -27.79
C TRP A 11 5.67 -15.39 -26.93
N LYS A 12 4.89 -16.31 -27.54
CA LYS A 12 3.97 -17.18 -26.78
C LYS A 12 4.72 -18.14 -25.85
N CYS A 13 5.82 -18.74 -26.28
CA CYS A 13 6.64 -19.61 -25.43
C CYS A 13 7.24 -18.84 -24.24
N ILE A 14 7.78 -17.65 -24.45
CA ILE A 14 8.34 -16.81 -23.39
C ILE A 14 7.26 -16.38 -22.41
N THR A 15 6.09 -15.94 -22.87
CA THR A 15 4.98 -15.52 -21.99
C THR A 15 4.41 -16.71 -21.21
N THR A 16 4.33 -17.89 -21.82
CA THR A 16 3.89 -19.11 -21.13
C THR A 16 4.91 -19.54 -20.05
N TYR A 17 6.20 -19.54 -20.39
CA TYR A 17 7.28 -19.84 -19.44
C TYR A 17 7.27 -18.87 -18.24
N LEU A 18 7.12 -17.57 -18.49
CA LEU A 18 7.05 -16.56 -17.42
C LEU A 18 5.81 -16.75 -16.54
N ARG A 19 4.65 -17.11 -17.12
CA ARG A 19 3.43 -17.44 -16.35
C ARG A 19 3.62 -18.66 -15.47
N VAL A 20 4.23 -19.72 -16.00
CA VAL A 20 4.50 -20.96 -15.23
C VAL A 20 5.48 -20.66 -14.10
N LYS A 21 6.54 -19.91 -14.35
CA LYS A 21 7.51 -19.48 -13.33
C LYS A 21 6.86 -18.63 -12.25
N GLN A 22 5.98 -17.69 -12.61
CA GLN A 22 5.22 -16.89 -11.63
C GLN A 22 4.27 -17.74 -10.77
N LYS A 23 3.53 -18.69 -11.38
CA LYS A 23 2.64 -19.60 -10.63
C LYS A 23 3.44 -20.50 -9.68
N MET A 24 4.61 -20.97 -10.10
CA MET A 24 5.48 -21.80 -9.26
C MET A 24 6.05 -21.00 -8.09
N LEU A 25 6.55 -19.79 -8.32
CA LEU A 25 7.05 -18.89 -7.28
C LEU A 25 5.94 -18.52 -6.28
N TYR A 26 4.73 -18.27 -6.76
CA TYR A 26 3.57 -18.01 -5.93
C TYR A 26 3.23 -19.22 -5.02
N LYS A 27 3.21 -20.44 -5.57
CA LYS A 27 3.00 -21.66 -4.78
C LYS A 27 4.10 -21.86 -3.75
N ILE A 28 5.37 -21.65 -4.13
CA ILE A 28 6.52 -21.75 -3.21
C ILE A 28 6.38 -20.73 -2.08
N ALA A 29 6.02 -19.48 -2.39
CA ALA A 29 5.81 -18.44 -1.39
C ALA A 29 4.70 -18.80 -0.40
N HIS A 30 3.58 -19.37 -0.87
CA HIS A 30 2.51 -19.85 0.01
C HIS A 30 2.96 -21.02 0.89
N VAL A 31 3.64 -22.01 0.32
CA VAL A 31 4.17 -23.16 1.09
C VAL A 31 5.17 -22.67 2.15
N LEU A 32 6.07 -21.75 1.80
CA LEU A 32 7.03 -21.17 2.76
C LEU A 32 6.31 -20.40 3.87
N ARG A 33 5.29 -19.60 3.52
CA ARG A 33 4.51 -18.86 4.52
C ARG A 33 3.77 -19.79 5.47
N ASP A 34 3.11 -20.82 4.95
CA ASP A 34 2.17 -21.64 5.71
C ASP A 34 2.87 -22.80 6.46
N LYS A 35 3.94 -23.38 5.87
CA LYS A 35 4.68 -24.50 6.48
C LYS A 35 5.99 -24.12 7.16
N MET A 36 6.55 -22.94 6.83
CA MET A 36 7.84 -22.49 7.38
C MET A 36 7.78 -21.01 7.76
N PRO A 37 6.92 -20.63 8.74
CA PRO A 37 6.68 -19.22 9.10
C PRO A 37 7.94 -18.50 9.59
N TRP A 38 8.92 -19.23 10.12
CA TRP A 38 10.20 -18.69 10.54
C TRP A 38 11.05 -18.16 9.37
N ILE A 39 11.01 -18.84 8.19
CA ILE A 39 11.68 -18.36 6.97
C ILE A 39 11.01 -17.08 6.49
N TRP A 40 9.67 -17.03 6.54
CA TRP A 40 8.92 -15.84 6.18
C TRP A 40 9.29 -14.65 7.08
N LYS A 41 9.40 -14.90 8.39
CA LYS A 41 9.84 -13.89 9.36
C LYS A 41 11.26 -13.41 9.06
N LEU A 42 12.19 -14.33 8.77
CA LEU A 42 13.56 -14.00 8.44
C LEU A 42 13.65 -13.13 7.16
N THR A 43 12.90 -13.48 6.10
CA THR A 43 12.86 -12.69 4.87
C THR A 43 12.28 -11.30 5.08
N SER A 44 11.28 -11.15 5.98
CA SER A 44 10.73 -9.85 6.36
C SER A 44 11.76 -8.99 7.09
N ILE A 45 12.48 -9.57 8.06
CA ILE A 45 13.56 -8.87 8.79
C ILE A 45 14.66 -8.42 7.83
N LEU A 46 15.08 -9.30 6.91
CA LEU A 46 16.09 -8.98 5.92
C LEU A 46 15.60 -7.84 4.98
N ASN A 47 14.34 -7.91 4.53
CA ASN A 47 13.75 -6.86 3.72
C ASN A 47 13.75 -5.52 4.46
N SER A 48 13.33 -5.51 5.72
CA SER A 48 13.29 -4.32 6.57
C SER A 48 14.68 -3.70 6.74
N PHE A 49 15.67 -4.52 7.02
CA PHE A 49 17.06 -4.06 7.20
C PHE A 49 17.65 -3.48 5.90
N VAL A 50 17.54 -4.22 4.80
CA VAL A 50 18.06 -3.74 3.50
C VAL A 50 17.29 -2.51 3.01
N PHE A 51 15.99 -2.43 3.28
CA PHE A 51 15.18 -1.24 2.98
C PHE A 51 15.69 -0.03 3.75
N LEU A 52 15.97 -0.18 5.06
CA LEU A 52 16.53 0.89 5.88
C LEU A 52 17.88 1.38 5.33
N LEU A 53 18.77 0.47 4.97
CA LEU A 53 20.08 0.84 4.39
C LEU A 53 19.93 1.62 3.09
N ARG A 54 18.98 1.22 2.23
CA ARG A 54 18.78 1.82 0.91
C ARG A 54 18.04 3.14 0.95
N TYR A 55 17.00 3.24 1.79
CA TYR A 55 16.05 4.36 1.80
C TYR A 55 16.14 5.23 3.05
N GLY A 56 16.83 4.79 4.12
CA GLY A 56 16.87 5.49 5.40
C GLY A 56 17.29 6.95 5.29
N LYS A 57 18.32 7.25 4.48
CA LYS A 57 18.76 8.63 4.25
C LYS A 57 17.68 9.52 3.60
N LYS A 58 16.78 8.92 2.80
CA LYS A 58 15.69 9.64 2.12
C LYS A 58 14.46 9.82 3.00
N MET A 59 14.34 9.08 4.11
CA MET A 59 13.17 9.17 5.00
C MET A 59 12.98 10.56 5.59
N GLY A 60 14.06 11.33 5.77
CA GLY A 60 13.97 12.74 6.18
C GLY A 60 13.25 13.66 5.19
N SER A 61 13.08 13.24 3.93
CA SER A 61 12.33 13.97 2.90
C SER A 61 10.84 13.62 2.85
N VAL A 62 10.38 12.64 3.65
CA VAL A 62 8.97 12.22 3.69
C VAL A 62 8.07 13.28 4.33
N PRO A 63 8.40 13.91 5.48
CA PRO A 63 7.56 14.95 6.05
C PRO A 63 7.29 16.13 5.11
N PRO A 64 8.27 16.68 4.37
CA PRO A 64 8.01 17.67 3.32
C PRO A 64 7.05 17.21 2.23
N ALA A 65 7.13 15.93 1.80
CA ALA A 65 6.22 15.36 0.82
C ALA A 65 4.77 15.28 1.34
N ILE A 66 4.60 14.91 2.60
CA ILE A 66 3.29 14.92 3.28
C ILE A 66 2.71 16.34 3.35
N ASN A 67 3.52 17.32 3.75
CA ASN A 67 3.09 18.72 3.82
C ASN A 67 2.69 19.25 2.43
N LYS A 68 3.45 18.92 1.38
CA LYS A 68 3.09 19.24 0.00
C LYS A 68 1.71 18.66 -0.35
N ALA A 69 1.45 17.41 0.01
CA ALA A 69 0.16 16.76 -0.26
C ALA A 69 -1.01 17.45 0.48
N LEU A 70 -0.84 17.82 1.74
CA LEU A 70 -1.82 18.57 2.52
C LEU A 70 -2.17 19.91 1.86
N LEU A 71 -1.16 20.66 1.42
CA LEU A 71 -1.33 21.95 0.75
C LEU A 71 -2.04 21.79 -0.61
N MET A 72 -1.57 20.86 -1.46
CA MET A 72 -2.12 20.63 -2.79
C MET A 72 -3.56 20.14 -2.77
N THR A 73 -3.96 19.41 -1.73
CA THR A 73 -5.34 18.95 -1.54
C THR A 73 -6.19 19.97 -0.78
N ARG A 74 -5.63 21.08 -0.29
CA ARG A 74 -6.26 22.09 0.57
C ARG A 74 -6.81 21.50 1.88
N GLN A 75 -6.17 20.46 2.38
CA GLN A 75 -6.60 19.76 3.60
C GLN A 75 -5.74 20.14 4.83
N GLU A 76 -4.70 20.94 4.62
CA GLU A 76 -3.80 21.41 5.68
C GLU A 76 -4.55 22.03 6.87
N PRO A 77 -5.60 22.87 6.71
CA PRO A 77 -6.29 23.45 7.84
C PRO A 77 -7.04 22.43 8.71
N PHE A 78 -7.41 21.28 8.17
CA PHE A 78 -8.33 20.34 8.79
C PHE A 78 -7.64 19.10 9.37
N TYR A 79 -6.52 18.68 8.78
CA TYR A 79 -5.88 17.42 9.13
C TYR A 79 -4.38 17.55 9.36
N THR A 80 -3.87 16.65 10.21
CA THR A 80 -2.45 16.34 10.33
C THR A 80 -2.20 14.91 9.87
N ILE A 81 -0.99 14.65 9.40
CA ILE A 81 -0.54 13.31 9.02
C ILE A 81 0.79 13.04 9.67
N SER A 82 0.90 11.94 10.40
CA SER A 82 2.12 11.49 11.05
C SER A 82 2.38 10.01 10.77
N ALA A 83 3.65 9.61 10.76
CA ALA A 83 3.98 8.19 10.81
C ALA A 83 3.43 7.57 12.11
N VAL A 84 2.96 6.32 12.02
CA VAL A 84 2.51 5.58 13.20
C VAL A 84 3.71 5.27 14.09
N SER A 85 3.62 5.66 15.35
CA SER A 85 4.60 5.33 16.38
C SER A 85 4.16 4.12 17.21
N GLN A 86 5.04 3.61 18.06
CA GLN A 86 4.70 2.54 19.02
C GLN A 86 3.64 3.01 20.03
N GLU A 87 3.65 4.29 20.36
CA GLU A 87 2.69 4.93 21.30
C GLU A 87 1.29 5.03 20.71
N ASP A 88 1.18 5.19 19.38
CA ASP A 88 -0.11 5.27 18.68
C ASP A 88 -0.84 3.91 18.61
N CYS A 89 -0.12 2.78 18.77
CA CYS A 89 -0.67 1.44 18.51
C CYS A 89 -1.90 1.11 19.37
N MET A 90 -1.93 1.52 20.63
CA MET A 90 -3.06 1.26 21.53
C MET A 90 -4.31 2.05 21.11
N GLU A 91 -4.15 3.33 20.79
CA GLU A 91 -5.24 4.16 20.27
C GLU A 91 -5.73 3.63 18.92
N MET A 92 -4.80 3.24 18.05
CA MET A 92 -5.12 2.68 16.72
C MET A 92 -5.91 1.37 16.83
N GLU A 93 -5.52 0.45 17.72
CA GLU A 93 -6.28 -0.79 17.97
C GLU A 93 -7.71 -0.47 18.40
N LYS A 94 -7.89 0.41 19.39
CA LYS A 94 -9.20 0.83 19.87
C LYS A 94 -10.02 1.44 18.73
N TRP A 95 -9.44 2.37 17.99
CA TRP A 95 -10.10 3.01 16.87
C TRP A 95 -10.53 2.03 15.78
N LEU A 96 -9.71 1.02 15.46
CA LEU A 96 -10.06 -0.04 14.50
C LEU A 96 -11.19 -0.94 15.03
N LEU A 97 -11.22 -1.27 16.32
CA LEU A 97 -12.28 -2.05 16.94
C LEU A 97 -13.64 -1.32 16.99
N GLU A 98 -13.65 0.03 16.98
CA GLU A 98 -14.86 0.85 16.91
C GLU A 98 -15.47 0.93 15.52
N GLN A 99 -14.77 0.45 14.48
CA GLN A 99 -15.28 0.50 13.12
C GLN A 99 -16.27 -0.66 12.88
N PRO A 100 -17.36 -0.41 12.14
CA PRO A 100 -18.30 -1.48 11.80
C PRO A 100 -17.64 -2.51 10.84
N ASP A 101 -18.04 -3.77 10.95
CA ASP A 101 -17.48 -4.89 10.17
C ASP A 101 -17.49 -4.64 8.65
N GLU A 102 -18.54 -3.98 8.16
CA GLU A 102 -18.69 -3.62 6.75
C GLU A 102 -17.57 -2.69 6.25
N SER A 103 -16.90 -1.96 7.15
CA SER A 103 -15.77 -1.11 6.80
C SER A 103 -14.55 -1.90 6.38
N PHE A 104 -14.47 -3.18 6.78
CA PHE A 104 -13.33 -4.04 6.51
C PHE A 104 -13.50 -4.94 5.28
N ILE A 105 -14.65 -4.95 4.60
CA ILE A 105 -14.92 -5.84 3.45
C ILE A 105 -13.78 -5.82 2.42
N TYR A 106 -13.16 -4.66 2.20
CA TYR A 106 -12.07 -4.48 1.23
C TYR A 106 -10.71 -4.17 1.88
N PHE A 107 -10.60 -4.24 3.22
CA PHE A 107 -9.39 -3.82 3.92
C PHE A 107 -8.93 -4.82 4.98
N HIS A 108 -8.12 -5.79 4.56
CA HIS A 108 -7.49 -6.78 5.44
C HIS A 108 -5.97 -6.89 5.18
N PRO A 109 -5.20 -5.80 5.32
CA PRO A 109 -3.79 -5.81 4.96
C PRO A 109 -2.92 -6.55 5.99
N HIS A 110 -3.36 -6.61 7.24
CA HIS A 110 -2.62 -7.17 8.38
C HIS A 110 -3.57 -7.44 9.56
N GLY A 111 -3.07 -8.05 10.64
CA GLY A 111 -3.80 -8.15 11.91
C GLY A 111 -3.91 -6.78 12.60
N PHE A 112 -5.00 -6.59 13.32
CA PHE A 112 -5.32 -5.31 13.98
C PHE A 112 -5.08 -5.31 15.50
N LYS A 113 -4.61 -6.43 16.05
CA LYS A 113 -4.28 -6.52 17.48
C LYS A 113 -3.01 -5.76 17.79
N LEU A 114 -2.92 -5.25 19.00
CA LEU A 114 -1.79 -4.46 19.50
C LEU A 114 -0.43 -5.06 19.16
N LYS A 115 -0.25 -6.38 19.39
CA LYS A 115 0.99 -7.09 19.06
C LYS A 115 1.34 -7.04 17.57
N ASP A 116 0.32 -7.08 16.70
CA ASP A 116 0.50 -7.06 15.25
C ASP A 116 0.91 -5.65 14.82
N LEU A 117 0.25 -4.62 15.36
CA LEU A 117 0.57 -3.21 15.11
C LEU A 117 1.99 -2.86 15.57
N HIS A 118 2.38 -3.26 16.79
CA HIS A 118 3.75 -3.07 17.27
C HIS A 118 4.79 -3.72 16.36
N SER A 119 4.50 -4.93 15.88
CA SER A 119 5.41 -5.62 14.94
C SER A 119 5.53 -4.90 13.60
N LEU A 120 4.43 -4.32 13.09
CA LEU A 120 4.42 -3.57 11.84
C LEU A 120 5.18 -2.25 11.95
N VAL A 121 5.00 -1.52 13.04
CA VAL A 121 5.71 -0.25 13.30
C VAL A 121 7.22 -0.48 13.46
N ALA A 122 7.64 -1.63 13.97
CA ALA A 122 9.05 -2.00 14.06
C ALA A 122 9.69 -2.39 12.71
N ASP A 123 8.87 -2.64 11.66
CA ASP A 123 9.35 -2.98 10.32
C ASP A 123 9.59 -1.70 9.50
N HIS A 124 10.85 -1.33 9.30
CA HIS A 124 11.24 -0.13 8.53
C HIS A 124 10.74 -0.12 7.08
N SER A 125 10.39 -1.29 6.52
CA SER A 125 9.83 -1.39 5.16
C SER A 125 8.31 -1.25 5.13
N PHE A 126 7.66 -1.21 6.29
CA PHE A 126 6.23 -1.01 6.44
C PHE A 126 5.94 0.43 6.87
N LEU A 127 5.84 1.32 5.88
CA LEU A 127 5.54 2.73 6.14
C LEU A 127 4.05 2.87 6.40
N SER A 128 3.69 3.37 7.56
CA SER A 128 2.29 3.55 7.97
C SER A 128 2.06 4.92 8.57
N TYR A 129 0.88 5.50 8.30
CA TYR A 129 0.56 6.88 8.64
C TYR A 129 -0.87 6.99 9.15
N LEU A 130 -1.06 7.81 10.17
CA LEU A 130 -2.37 8.23 10.67
C LEU A 130 -2.72 9.60 10.12
N VAL A 131 -3.98 9.77 9.74
CA VAL A 131 -4.60 11.06 9.47
C VAL A 131 -5.44 11.41 10.69
N ARG A 132 -5.18 12.55 11.30
CA ARG A 132 -5.91 13.05 12.47
C ARG A 132 -6.64 14.34 12.15
N SER A 133 -7.83 14.50 12.68
CA SER A 133 -8.54 15.79 12.66
C SER A 133 -7.82 16.78 13.57
N LYS A 134 -7.54 17.99 13.09
CA LYS A 134 -6.98 19.06 13.91
C LYS A 134 -7.94 19.56 14.96
N GLU A 135 -9.24 19.50 14.69
CA GLU A 135 -10.29 19.96 15.60
C GLU A 135 -10.44 19.05 16.82
N SER A 136 -10.49 17.72 16.60
CA SER A 136 -10.77 16.75 17.66
C SER A 136 -9.56 15.95 18.12
N GLY A 137 -8.45 15.96 17.38
CA GLY A 137 -7.30 15.08 17.60
C GLY A 137 -7.52 13.62 17.20
N ASN A 138 -8.76 13.22 16.92
CA ASN A 138 -9.12 11.84 16.64
C ASN A 138 -8.51 11.32 15.33
N ILE A 139 -8.25 10.01 15.30
CA ILE A 139 -7.87 9.30 14.07
C ILE A 139 -9.09 9.28 13.14
N VAL A 140 -8.91 9.74 11.92
CA VAL A 140 -9.95 9.80 10.87
C VAL A 140 -9.59 8.99 9.64
N GLY A 141 -8.34 8.57 9.53
CA GLY A 141 -7.85 7.75 8.42
C GLY A 141 -6.51 7.10 8.74
N TYR A 142 -6.24 6.04 8.03
CA TYR A 142 -5.00 5.28 8.09
C TYR A 142 -4.58 4.86 6.69
N PHE A 143 -3.31 5.00 6.37
CA PHE A 143 -2.78 4.42 5.16
C PHE A 143 -1.42 3.76 5.39
N LEU A 144 -1.15 2.77 4.58
CA LEU A 144 0.06 2.00 4.65
C LEU A 144 0.73 1.88 3.27
N MET A 145 2.03 1.68 3.32
CA MET A 145 2.88 1.44 2.17
C MET A 145 3.85 0.31 2.50
N ARG A 146 3.47 -0.94 2.19
CA ARG A 146 4.36 -2.11 2.36
C ARG A 146 5.39 -2.11 1.25
N SER A 147 6.61 -1.73 1.60
CA SER A 147 7.70 -1.51 0.66
C SER A 147 8.69 -2.66 0.65
N PHE A 148 9.38 -2.81 -0.47
CA PHE A 148 10.42 -3.83 -0.63
C PHE A 148 11.72 -3.16 -1.05
N PHE A 149 12.84 -3.73 -0.60
CA PHE A 149 14.16 -3.16 -0.86
C PHE A 149 14.48 -3.00 -2.36
N TRP A 150 13.84 -3.77 -3.25
CA TRP A 150 14.01 -3.63 -4.70
C TRP A 150 13.20 -2.51 -5.34
N GLY A 151 12.42 -1.74 -4.56
CA GLY A 151 11.74 -0.52 -5.01
C GLY A 151 10.26 -0.68 -5.36
N ASN A 152 9.64 -1.83 -5.10
CA ASN A 152 8.19 -1.99 -5.20
C ASN A 152 7.53 -1.66 -3.85
N CYS A 153 6.30 -1.14 -3.92
CA CYS A 153 5.52 -0.79 -2.75
C CYS A 153 4.04 -1.10 -3.00
N TYR A 154 3.38 -1.69 -2.02
CA TYR A 154 1.93 -1.96 -2.04
C TYR A 154 1.24 -1.04 -1.04
N ARG A 155 0.19 -0.36 -1.47
CA ARG A 155 -0.54 0.60 -0.63
C ARG A 155 -1.93 0.11 -0.27
N GLY A 156 -2.39 0.53 0.93
CA GLY A 156 -3.74 0.34 1.40
C GLY A 156 -4.22 1.57 2.16
N TYR A 157 -5.52 1.80 2.13
CA TYR A 157 -6.16 2.98 2.72
C TYR A 157 -7.39 2.60 3.49
N PHE A 158 -7.59 3.25 4.64
CA PHE A 158 -8.75 3.09 5.47
C PHE A 158 -9.24 4.45 5.97
N VAL A 159 -10.52 4.73 5.81
CA VAL A 159 -11.17 5.97 6.30
C VAL A 159 -12.21 5.58 7.33
N ASP A 160 -12.17 6.24 8.48
CA ASP A 160 -13.21 6.12 9.50
C ASP A 160 -14.61 6.31 8.87
N TYR A 161 -15.54 5.43 9.20
CA TYR A 161 -16.86 5.42 8.57
C TYR A 161 -17.62 6.74 8.79
N ARG A 162 -17.39 7.45 9.91
CA ARG A 162 -17.97 8.75 10.26
C ARG A 162 -17.39 9.91 9.44
N TRP A 163 -16.24 9.68 8.79
CA TRP A 163 -15.47 10.70 8.07
C TRP A 163 -15.40 10.45 6.55
N ARG A 164 -16.18 9.49 6.05
CA ARG A 164 -16.29 9.25 4.61
C ARG A 164 -16.90 10.45 3.88
N GLY A 165 -16.60 10.60 2.60
CA GLY A 165 -17.09 11.73 1.79
C GLY A 165 -16.36 13.05 1.98
N LYS A 166 -15.44 13.17 2.95
CA LYS A 166 -14.71 14.42 3.28
C LYS A 166 -13.35 14.57 2.58
N GLY A 167 -13.08 13.79 1.53
CA GLY A 167 -11.85 13.90 0.74
C GLY A 167 -10.61 13.23 1.34
N ILE A 168 -10.70 12.58 2.52
CA ILE A 168 -9.57 11.96 3.23
C ILE A 168 -8.90 10.88 2.37
N SER A 169 -9.67 10.04 1.67
CA SER A 169 -9.10 9.02 0.78
C SER A 169 -8.29 9.63 -0.36
N LYS A 170 -8.75 10.75 -0.93
CA LYS A 170 -8.00 11.51 -1.95
C LYS A 170 -6.70 12.06 -1.37
N LEU A 171 -6.73 12.63 -0.18
CA LEU A 171 -5.56 13.12 0.54
C LEU A 171 -4.52 12.00 0.75
N MET A 172 -4.94 10.85 1.28
CA MET A 172 -4.06 9.71 1.52
C MET A 172 -3.45 9.15 0.23
N ASN A 173 -4.25 9.09 -0.87
CA ASN A 173 -3.72 8.72 -2.18
C ASN A 173 -2.64 9.69 -2.66
N TYR A 174 -2.86 11.00 -2.46
CA TYR A 174 -1.88 12.03 -2.84
C TYR A 174 -0.60 11.89 -2.00
N CYS A 175 -0.72 11.76 -0.67
CA CYS A 175 0.42 11.55 0.22
C CYS A 175 1.25 10.33 -0.18
N ALA A 176 0.59 9.19 -0.41
CA ALA A 176 1.28 7.97 -0.80
C ALA A 176 2.01 8.09 -2.15
N THR A 177 1.48 8.90 -3.07
CA THR A 177 2.13 9.19 -4.36
C THR A 177 3.36 10.07 -4.17
N GLU A 178 3.26 11.17 -3.42
CA GLU A 178 4.38 12.05 -3.12
C GLU A 178 5.51 11.32 -2.34
N ILE A 179 5.15 10.50 -1.36
CA ILE A 179 6.11 9.66 -0.62
C ILE A 179 6.81 8.68 -1.57
N ALA A 180 6.04 8.04 -2.46
CA ALA A 180 6.61 7.08 -3.40
C ALA A 180 7.57 7.74 -4.40
N GLU A 181 7.24 8.92 -4.92
CA GLU A 181 8.13 9.69 -5.79
C GLU A 181 9.41 10.10 -5.05
N THR A 182 9.28 10.63 -3.82
CA THR A 182 10.40 11.04 -2.98
C THR A 182 11.37 9.87 -2.72
N LEU A 183 10.83 8.69 -2.46
CA LEU A 183 11.60 7.48 -2.21
C LEU A 183 11.98 6.72 -3.50
N ASN A 184 11.49 7.15 -4.66
CA ASN A 184 11.65 6.44 -5.93
C ASN A 184 11.11 4.99 -5.87
N LEU A 185 9.88 4.83 -5.38
CA LEU A 185 9.17 3.56 -5.26
C LEU A 185 8.11 3.43 -6.37
N LYS A 186 7.99 2.24 -6.94
CA LYS A 186 6.88 1.88 -7.84
C LYS A 186 5.72 1.35 -6.99
N THR A 187 4.55 1.97 -7.11
CA THR A 187 3.41 1.65 -6.24
C THR A 187 2.35 0.82 -6.95
N PHE A 188 1.86 -0.18 -6.22
CA PHE A 188 0.88 -1.15 -6.68
C PHE A 188 -0.22 -1.32 -5.63
N GLY A 189 -1.33 -1.91 -6.03
CA GLY A 189 -2.40 -2.30 -5.13
C GLY A 189 -3.39 -3.23 -5.80
N THR A 190 -4.32 -3.73 -5.01
CA THR A 190 -5.51 -4.43 -5.49
C THR A 190 -6.72 -3.59 -5.15
N ILE A 191 -7.58 -3.37 -6.13
CA ILE A 191 -8.84 -2.66 -5.97
C ILE A 191 -9.95 -3.63 -6.36
N ALA A 192 -10.86 -3.90 -5.44
CA ALA A 192 -12.03 -4.72 -5.74
C ALA A 192 -12.87 -4.06 -6.84
N SER A 193 -13.34 -4.85 -7.80
CA SER A 193 -14.11 -4.35 -8.94
C SER A 193 -15.36 -3.58 -8.51
N GLU A 194 -15.96 -3.99 -7.38
CA GLU A 194 -17.14 -3.36 -6.80
C GLU A 194 -16.82 -2.11 -5.95
N ASN A 195 -15.56 -1.90 -5.58
CA ASN A 195 -15.13 -0.76 -4.78
C ASN A 195 -14.91 0.49 -5.63
N VAL A 196 -16.00 0.99 -6.23
CA VAL A 196 -16.01 2.17 -7.09
C VAL A 196 -15.45 3.40 -6.38
N ALA A 197 -15.69 3.52 -5.07
CA ALA A 197 -15.20 4.66 -4.28
C ALA A 197 -13.67 4.68 -4.21
N SER A 198 -13.04 3.51 -3.99
CA SER A 198 -11.58 3.38 -3.98
C SER A 198 -10.99 3.70 -5.36
N MET A 199 -11.58 3.18 -6.44
CA MET A 199 -11.13 3.45 -7.80
C MET A 199 -11.20 4.95 -8.12
N LYS A 200 -12.34 5.59 -7.90
CA LYS A 200 -12.51 7.04 -8.13
C LYS A 200 -11.53 7.89 -7.31
N SER A 201 -11.30 7.52 -6.06
CA SER A 201 -10.35 8.21 -5.19
C SER A 201 -8.91 8.08 -5.71
N ALA A 202 -8.53 6.91 -6.19
CA ALA A 202 -7.22 6.66 -6.77
C ALA A 202 -7.03 7.40 -8.09
N GLU A 203 -8.02 7.34 -8.99
CA GLU A 203 -8.03 8.04 -10.28
C GLU A 203 -8.05 9.56 -10.15
N ALA A 204 -8.59 10.10 -9.06
CA ALA A 204 -8.58 11.55 -8.82
C ALA A 204 -7.15 12.12 -8.69
N VAL A 205 -6.19 11.29 -8.31
CA VAL A 205 -4.79 11.69 -8.01
C VAL A 205 -3.80 11.03 -8.96
N ASN A 206 -4.05 9.79 -9.37
CA ASN A 206 -3.10 8.99 -10.14
C ASN A 206 -3.68 8.64 -11.52
N GLU A 207 -2.80 8.38 -12.46
CA GLU A 207 -3.12 7.54 -13.60
C GLU A 207 -3.09 6.08 -13.13
N ILE A 208 -4.22 5.37 -13.30
CA ILE A 208 -4.35 3.97 -12.88
C ILE A 208 -4.11 3.05 -14.07
N LYS A 209 -3.01 2.31 -14.00
CA LYS A 209 -2.70 1.27 -15.00
C LYS A 209 -3.15 -0.08 -14.47
N ILE A 210 -4.22 -0.64 -15.02
CA ILE A 210 -4.63 -2.02 -14.73
C ILE A 210 -3.60 -2.97 -15.37
N ILE A 211 -2.89 -3.73 -14.52
CA ILE A 211 -1.88 -4.69 -14.95
C ILE A 211 -2.55 -6.02 -15.31
N LYS A 212 -3.50 -6.46 -14.49
CA LYS A 212 -4.32 -7.66 -14.73
C LYS A 212 -5.58 -7.64 -13.88
N THR A 213 -6.59 -8.35 -14.32
CA THR A 213 -7.72 -8.77 -13.48
C THR A 213 -7.34 -10.08 -12.79
N LEU A 214 -7.62 -10.16 -11.48
CA LEU A 214 -7.38 -11.35 -10.67
C LEU A 214 -8.51 -12.37 -10.87
N ASP A 215 -8.31 -13.61 -10.39
CA ASP A 215 -9.29 -14.68 -10.57
C ASP A 215 -10.63 -14.41 -9.82
N ASN A 216 -10.61 -13.58 -8.79
CA ASN A 216 -11.79 -13.08 -8.06
C ASN A 216 -12.45 -11.83 -8.67
N GLY A 217 -12.00 -11.37 -9.82
CA GLY A 217 -12.51 -10.19 -10.51
C GLY A 217 -11.86 -8.85 -10.10
N ASP A 218 -11.04 -8.82 -9.07
CA ASP A 218 -10.36 -7.59 -8.61
C ASP A 218 -9.28 -7.14 -9.58
N TYR A 219 -8.99 -5.83 -9.58
CA TYR A 219 -7.96 -5.24 -10.41
C TYR A 219 -6.63 -5.15 -9.66
N TYR A 220 -5.58 -5.79 -10.19
CA TYR A 220 -4.21 -5.50 -9.79
C TYR A 220 -3.71 -4.31 -10.60
N VAL A 221 -3.42 -3.21 -9.91
CA VAL A 221 -3.13 -1.92 -10.50
C VAL A 221 -1.74 -1.41 -10.15
N GLN A 222 -1.18 -0.59 -11.03
CA GLN A 222 -0.05 0.30 -10.74
C GLN A 222 -0.58 1.73 -10.69
N TYR A 223 -0.15 2.46 -9.67
CA TYR A 223 -0.44 3.88 -9.54
C TYR A 223 0.72 4.67 -10.15
N LEU A 224 0.41 5.52 -11.10
CA LEU A 224 1.37 6.41 -11.75
C LEU A 224 1.03 7.86 -11.37
N PRO A 225 2.04 8.72 -11.11
CA PRO A 225 1.76 10.15 -10.89
C PRO A 225 1.04 10.74 -12.09
N LYS A 226 0.03 11.59 -11.86
CA LYS A 226 -0.54 12.40 -12.93
C LYS A 226 0.47 13.50 -13.29
N LYS A 227 0.75 13.61 -14.57
CA LYS A 227 1.57 14.69 -15.14
C LYS A 227 0.78 15.99 -15.19
#